data_19f8d2d98c9eeadd3d0fefb088e471e5
#
_entry.id   19f8d2d98c9eeadd3d0fefb088e471e5
#
_cell.length_a   1.000
_cell.length_b   1.000
_cell.length_c   1.000
_cell.angle_alpha   90.00
_cell.angle_beta   90.00
_cell.angle_gamma   90.00
#
_symmetry.space_group_name_H-M   'P 1'
#
loop_
_entity.id
_entity.type
_entity.pdbx_description
1 polymer ?
#
loop_
_entity_poly.entity_id
_entity_poly.type
_entity_poly.pdbx_seq_one_letter_code
_entity_poly.pdbx_strand_id
1 'polypeptide(L)'
;MHGDEPASIELVRGFVVKECAHAVALLPVANPDGAKRGTRYNARGIDPNRNFGFNWREDSIEPAGPEAWSEPESRALRDFIAAWRPAKIIALHWALGEIDADGVQSTALAEVMWAAMNEAERRPYRLRVTELGRGQRRLERIDAECPGSLGQWAGYGLVYLDDSQPSMITLELPFDPALPRPDSLGDEHLSVVQQRWQQDPRGYLDGVRPGVEKMLRAAIDFVPSVPL
;
A
#
# COMPACT_ATOMS: atom_id res chain seq x y z
N MET A 1 -4.73 5.51 1.81
CA MET A 1 -4.15 6.86 1.61
C MET A 1 -5.15 7.75 0.88
N HIS A 2 -5.70 7.32 -0.24
CA HIS A 2 -6.63 8.11 -1.04
C HIS A 2 -8.07 7.97 -0.54
N GLY A 3 -8.84 9.07 -0.59
CA GLY A 3 -10.20 9.06 -0.04
C GLY A 3 -11.24 8.43 -0.96
N ASP A 4 -10.93 8.27 -2.23
CA ASP A 4 -11.74 7.57 -3.23
C ASP A 4 -11.50 6.06 -3.29
N GLU A 5 -10.79 5.52 -2.29
CA GLU A 5 -10.51 4.09 -2.10
C GLU A 5 -11.26 3.50 -0.88
N PRO A 6 -12.60 3.57 -0.81
CA PRO A 6 -13.37 3.22 0.38
C PRO A 6 -13.24 1.75 0.78
N ALA A 7 -12.98 0.84 -0.16
CA ALA A 7 -12.81 -0.58 0.13
C ALA A 7 -11.62 -0.83 1.06
N SER A 8 -10.49 -0.13 0.86
CA SER A 8 -9.31 -0.23 1.73
C SER A 8 -9.62 0.25 3.16
N ILE A 9 -10.38 1.34 3.28
CA ILE A 9 -10.81 1.91 4.58
C ILE A 9 -11.68 0.90 5.35
N GLU A 10 -12.69 0.33 4.70
CA GLU A 10 -13.63 -0.59 5.33
C GLU A 10 -12.98 -1.94 5.71
N LEU A 11 -12.01 -2.41 4.93
CA LEU A 11 -11.25 -3.61 5.29
C LEU A 11 -10.40 -3.37 6.54
N VAL A 12 -9.69 -2.27 6.65
CA VAL A 12 -8.88 -1.96 7.84
C VAL A 12 -9.76 -1.73 9.07
N ARG A 13 -10.90 -1.03 8.92
CA ARG A 13 -11.87 -0.85 10.02
C ARG A 13 -12.46 -2.17 10.53
N GLY A 14 -12.70 -3.11 9.63
CA GLY A 14 -13.26 -4.41 9.96
C GLY A 14 -12.23 -5.47 10.35
N PHE A 15 -10.94 -5.18 10.23
CA PHE A 15 -9.89 -6.14 10.57
C PHE A 15 -9.72 -6.26 12.08
N VAL A 16 -9.89 -7.48 12.59
CA VAL A 16 -9.73 -7.77 14.03
C VAL A 16 -8.36 -8.38 14.26
N VAL A 17 -7.50 -7.67 15.00
CA VAL A 17 -6.24 -8.20 15.47
C VAL A 17 -6.53 -9.22 16.59
N LYS A 18 -6.22 -10.49 16.34
CA LYS A 18 -6.26 -11.52 17.39
C LYS A 18 -5.04 -11.39 18.28
N GLU A 19 -5.01 -12.13 19.39
CA GLU A 19 -3.82 -12.25 20.23
C GLU A 19 -2.60 -12.61 19.37
N CYS A 20 -1.59 -11.76 19.44
CA CYS A 20 -0.31 -11.94 18.76
C CYS A 20 0.84 -11.44 19.64
N ALA A 21 2.05 -11.91 19.35
CA ALA A 21 3.26 -11.53 20.11
C ALA A 21 3.78 -10.13 19.77
N HIS A 22 3.18 -9.45 18.78
CA HIS A 22 3.68 -8.18 18.24
C HIS A 22 2.68 -7.06 18.46
N ALA A 23 3.19 -5.84 18.66
CA ALA A 23 2.37 -4.64 18.64
C ALA A 23 1.91 -4.35 17.20
N VAL A 24 0.61 -4.11 17.01
CA VAL A 24 -0.01 -3.81 15.72
C VAL A 24 -0.74 -2.48 15.83
N ALA A 25 -0.48 -1.57 14.88
CA ALA A 25 -1.25 -0.35 14.72
C ALA A 25 -2.10 -0.44 13.44
N LEU A 26 -3.36 -0.07 13.54
CA LEU A 26 -4.27 0.04 12.41
C LEU A 26 -4.63 1.51 12.21
N LEU A 27 -4.37 2.04 11.01
CA LEU A 27 -4.75 3.39 10.60
C LEU A 27 -5.75 3.30 9.44
N PRO A 28 -7.05 3.26 9.71
CA PRO A 28 -8.06 3.10 8.66
C PRO A 28 -8.10 4.26 7.66
N VAL A 29 -7.83 5.49 8.11
CA VAL A 29 -7.95 6.70 7.30
C VAL A 29 -6.71 7.56 7.48
N ALA A 30 -5.88 7.65 6.46
CA ALA A 30 -4.70 8.52 6.44
C ALA A 30 -4.98 9.92 5.86
N ASN A 31 -6.05 10.05 5.06
CA ASN A 31 -6.53 11.30 4.46
C ASN A 31 -8.01 11.50 4.80
N PRO A 32 -8.34 12.09 5.97
CA PRO A 32 -9.73 12.24 6.42
C PRO A 32 -10.56 13.18 5.54
N ASP A 33 -9.96 14.22 4.99
CA ASP A 33 -10.65 15.16 4.12
C ASP A 33 -10.99 14.53 2.76
N GLY A 34 -10.07 13.78 2.18
CA GLY A 34 -10.31 13.01 0.97
C GLY A 34 -11.39 11.94 1.19
N ALA A 35 -11.31 11.19 2.29
CA ALA A 35 -12.29 10.16 2.63
C ALA A 35 -13.71 10.74 2.81
N LYS A 36 -13.82 11.92 3.43
CA LYS A 36 -15.11 12.61 3.59
C LYS A 36 -15.71 13.07 2.24
N ARG A 37 -14.86 13.45 1.29
CA ARG A 37 -15.28 13.96 -0.03
C ARG A 37 -15.35 12.88 -1.10
N GLY A 38 -14.81 11.69 -0.85
CA GLY A 38 -14.66 10.63 -1.85
C GLY A 38 -13.68 11.02 -2.96
N THR A 39 -12.60 11.72 -2.63
CA THR A 39 -11.57 12.16 -3.59
C THR A 39 -10.21 11.61 -3.23
N ARG A 40 -9.38 11.41 -4.24
CA ARG A 40 -7.97 11.03 -4.08
C ARG A 40 -7.20 12.01 -3.20
N TYR A 41 -7.48 13.29 -3.39
CA TYR A 41 -6.71 14.41 -2.84
C TYR A 41 -7.14 14.81 -1.43
N ASN A 42 -6.24 15.49 -0.72
CA ASN A 42 -6.54 16.11 0.57
C ASN A 42 -7.34 17.41 0.43
N ALA A 43 -7.50 18.18 1.54
CA ALA A 43 -8.22 19.44 1.55
C ALA A 43 -7.63 20.50 0.62
N ARG A 44 -6.34 20.41 0.32
CA ARG A 44 -5.59 21.37 -0.50
C ARG A 44 -5.52 20.95 -1.98
N GLY A 45 -6.14 19.84 -2.36
CA GLY A 45 -6.09 19.31 -3.71
C GLY A 45 -4.78 18.60 -4.04
N ILE A 46 -4.01 18.18 -3.04
CA ILE A 46 -2.74 17.50 -3.18
C ILE A 46 -2.94 16.00 -2.95
N ASP A 47 -2.23 15.17 -3.71
CA ASP A 47 -2.11 13.73 -3.45
C ASP A 47 -1.11 13.48 -2.32
N PRO A 48 -1.57 13.09 -1.11
CA PRO A 48 -0.65 12.86 0.00
C PRO A 48 0.35 11.73 -0.29
N ASN A 49 0.02 10.82 -1.22
CA ASN A 49 0.89 9.73 -1.65
C ASN A 49 1.86 10.13 -2.78
N ARG A 50 2.06 11.42 -2.98
CA ARG A 50 3.11 12.02 -3.83
C ARG A 50 3.95 13.03 -3.06
N ASN A 51 3.69 13.19 -1.74
CA ASN A 51 4.28 14.24 -0.92
C ASN A 51 5.35 13.74 0.07
N PHE A 52 5.78 12.47 0.00
CA PHE A 52 6.88 11.93 0.81
C PHE A 52 8.24 12.36 0.23
N GLY A 53 9.25 12.55 1.10
CA GLY A 53 10.52 13.18 0.72
C GLY A 53 11.44 12.38 -0.19
N PHE A 54 11.31 11.05 -0.21
CA PHE A 54 12.15 10.23 -1.08
C PHE A 54 11.65 10.30 -2.52
N ASN A 55 12.54 10.67 -3.44
CA ASN A 55 12.23 10.82 -4.87
C ASN A 55 11.04 11.76 -5.17
N TRP A 56 10.79 12.73 -4.29
CA TRP A 56 9.75 13.74 -4.53
C TRP A 56 10.04 14.57 -5.79
N ARG A 57 9.01 14.89 -6.56
CA ARG A 57 9.10 15.71 -7.78
C ARG A 57 7.92 16.68 -7.85
N GLU A 58 8.23 17.92 -8.19
CA GLU A 58 7.21 18.95 -8.44
C GLU A 58 6.40 18.63 -9.71
N ASP A 59 7.03 18.03 -10.73
CA ASP A 59 6.44 17.66 -12.03
C ASP A 59 5.77 16.27 -12.02
N SER A 60 5.37 15.77 -10.86
CA SER A 60 4.60 14.54 -10.76
C SER A 60 3.27 14.66 -11.51
N ILE A 61 2.79 13.54 -12.11
CA ILE A 61 1.49 13.49 -12.81
C ILE A 61 0.34 13.91 -11.89
N GLU A 62 0.40 13.47 -10.62
CA GLU A 62 -0.55 13.89 -9.59
C GLU A 62 0.05 15.06 -8.79
N PRO A 63 -0.77 16.03 -8.33
CA PRO A 63 -0.30 17.16 -7.55
C PRO A 63 0.47 16.73 -6.29
N ALA A 64 1.77 16.98 -6.25
CA ALA A 64 2.68 16.51 -5.18
C ALA A 64 2.89 17.53 -4.05
N GLY A 65 2.26 18.71 -4.13
CA GLY A 65 2.49 19.84 -3.21
C GLY A 65 3.69 20.70 -3.60
N PRO A 66 3.84 21.88 -2.96
CA PRO A 66 4.90 22.84 -3.29
C PRO A 66 6.31 22.37 -2.88
N GLU A 67 6.41 21.43 -1.98
CA GLU A 67 7.65 20.78 -1.54
C GLU A 67 7.36 19.44 -0.90
N ALA A 68 8.38 18.61 -0.78
CA ALA A 68 8.28 17.35 -0.02
C ALA A 68 7.84 17.67 1.43
N TRP A 69 6.93 16.84 1.95
CA TRP A 69 6.39 17.01 3.31
C TRP A 69 5.60 18.30 3.53
N SER A 70 5.10 18.94 2.48
CA SER A 70 4.24 20.13 2.62
C SER A 70 2.88 19.78 3.23
N GLU A 71 2.41 18.55 3.11
CA GLU A 71 1.07 18.16 3.52
C GLU A 71 1.04 17.62 4.97
N PRO A 72 0.00 17.95 5.74
CA PRO A 72 -0.11 17.49 7.13
C PRO A 72 -0.22 15.96 7.22
N GLU A 73 -0.86 15.30 6.27
CA GLU A 73 -1.04 13.86 6.23
C GLU A 73 0.29 13.12 6.08
N SER A 74 1.14 13.55 5.15
CA SER A 74 2.45 12.95 4.92
C SER A 74 3.38 13.17 6.11
N ARG A 75 3.37 14.39 6.72
CA ARG A 75 4.13 14.68 7.95
C ARG A 75 3.68 13.83 9.13
N ALA A 76 2.36 13.74 9.36
CA ALA A 76 1.81 12.95 10.46
C ALA A 76 2.21 11.47 10.36
N LEU A 77 2.15 10.89 9.15
CA LEU A 77 2.59 9.52 8.90
C LEU A 77 4.09 9.35 9.10
N ARG A 78 4.91 10.27 8.59
CA ARG A 78 6.36 10.26 8.81
C ARG A 78 6.69 10.27 10.29
N ASP A 79 6.11 11.20 11.04
CA ASP A 79 6.39 11.40 12.45
C ASP A 79 5.92 10.19 13.29
N PHE A 80 4.75 9.63 12.96
CA PHE A 80 4.26 8.40 13.58
C PHE A 80 5.17 7.21 13.30
N ILE A 81 5.55 6.98 12.04
CA ILE A 81 6.41 5.86 11.63
C ILE A 81 7.80 6.02 12.28
N ALA A 82 8.36 7.23 12.29
CA ALA A 82 9.66 7.50 12.91
C ALA A 82 9.65 7.28 14.42
N ALA A 83 8.58 7.65 15.11
CA ALA A 83 8.43 7.47 16.55
C ALA A 83 8.18 6.01 16.94
N TRP A 84 7.34 5.30 16.19
CA TRP A 84 6.94 3.92 16.50
C TRP A 84 7.90 2.86 15.95
N ARG A 85 8.62 3.19 14.88
CA ARG A 85 9.64 2.33 14.23
C ARG A 85 9.12 0.93 13.89
N PRO A 86 8.04 0.80 13.12
CA PRO A 86 7.49 -0.51 12.76
C PRO A 86 8.49 -1.31 11.91
N ALA A 87 8.65 -2.60 12.21
CA ALA A 87 9.45 -3.50 11.38
C ALA A 87 8.76 -3.81 10.03
N LYS A 88 7.44 -3.62 9.97
CA LYS A 88 6.61 -3.90 8.78
C LYS A 88 5.56 -2.81 8.61
N ILE A 89 5.37 -2.36 7.36
CA ILE A 89 4.34 -1.41 6.97
C ILE A 89 3.57 -2.00 5.80
N ILE A 90 2.24 -1.99 5.88
CA ILE A 90 1.38 -2.42 4.78
C ILE A 90 0.40 -1.28 4.48
N ALA A 91 0.50 -0.70 3.29
CA ALA A 91 -0.41 0.30 2.80
C ALA A 91 -1.45 -0.35 1.88
N LEU A 92 -2.73 -0.29 2.26
CA LEU A 92 -3.82 -0.77 1.44
C LEU A 92 -4.28 0.33 0.48
N HIS A 93 -4.29 -0.01 -0.79
CA HIS A 93 -4.79 0.80 -1.91
C HIS A 93 -5.84 0.05 -2.73
N TRP A 94 -6.36 0.66 -3.77
CA TRP A 94 -7.38 0.13 -4.66
C TRP A 94 -7.28 0.81 -6.05
N ALA A 95 -7.22 0.14 -7.21
CA ALA A 95 -7.69 -1.23 -7.43
C ALA A 95 -6.85 -1.91 -8.54
N LEU A 96 -5.58 -2.15 -8.28
CA LEU A 96 -4.67 -2.74 -9.28
C LEU A 96 -4.51 -4.27 -9.15
N GLY A 97 -4.96 -4.88 -8.04
CA GLY A 97 -4.77 -6.30 -7.77
C GLY A 97 -3.29 -6.67 -7.68
N GLU A 98 -2.55 -6.03 -6.78
CA GLU A 98 -1.10 -6.25 -6.67
C GLU A 98 -0.65 -6.35 -5.21
N ILE A 99 0.33 -7.23 -4.98
CA ILE A 99 1.14 -7.23 -3.77
C ILE A 99 2.51 -6.74 -4.22
N ASP A 100 2.82 -5.49 -3.94
CA ASP A 100 4.08 -4.86 -4.36
C ASP A 100 5.05 -4.76 -3.19
N ALA A 101 6.21 -5.42 -3.33
CA ALA A 101 7.29 -5.35 -2.36
C ALA A 101 8.13 -4.08 -2.63
N ASP A 102 7.90 -3.05 -1.84
CA ASP A 102 8.70 -1.82 -1.88
C ASP A 102 10.04 -2.05 -1.16
N GLY A 103 11.09 -2.22 -1.93
CA GLY A 103 12.43 -2.54 -1.43
C GLY A 103 12.71 -4.03 -1.31
N VAL A 104 14.01 -4.37 -1.38
CA VAL A 104 14.51 -5.75 -1.37
C VAL A 104 14.12 -6.49 -0.08
N GLN A 105 14.23 -5.82 1.06
CA GLN A 105 13.90 -6.36 2.39
C GLN A 105 12.41 -6.73 2.52
N SER A 106 11.56 -6.28 1.60
CA SER A 106 10.12 -6.54 1.58
C SER A 106 9.72 -7.81 0.82
N THR A 107 10.63 -8.36 0.02
CA THR A 107 10.36 -9.52 -0.85
C THR A 107 9.85 -10.73 -0.05
N ALA A 108 10.54 -11.10 1.03
CA ALA A 108 10.15 -12.25 1.84
C ALA A 108 8.77 -12.06 2.50
N LEU A 109 8.44 -10.84 2.93
CA LEU A 109 7.12 -10.51 3.46
C LEU A 109 6.02 -10.67 2.40
N ALA A 110 6.26 -10.14 1.19
CA ALA A 110 5.33 -10.26 0.06
C ALA A 110 5.08 -11.73 -0.32
N GLU A 111 6.12 -12.55 -0.35
CA GLU A 111 6.02 -14.00 -0.62
C GLU A 111 5.23 -14.74 0.45
N VAL A 112 5.42 -14.41 1.73
CA VAL A 112 4.65 -15.00 2.83
C VAL A 112 3.16 -14.60 2.74
N MET A 113 2.86 -13.34 2.44
CA MET A 113 1.50 -12.86 2.22
C MET A 113 0.85 -13.58 1.03
N TRP A 114 1.58 -13.72 -0.08
CA TRP A 114 1.12 -14.46 -1.26
C TRP A 114 0.83 -15.94 -0.93
N ALA A 115 1.74 -16.60 -0.22
CA ALA A 115 1.62 -18.02 0.14
C ALA A 115 0.44 -18.31 1.08
N ALA A 116 0.02 -17.34 1.88
CA ALA A 116 -1.11 -17.48 2.80
C ALA A 116 -2.47 -17.62 2.11
N MET A 117 -2.60 -17.17 0.87
CA MET A 117 -3.81 -17.28 0.06
C MET A 117 -3.88 -18.62 -0.66
N ASN A 118 -5.10 -19.14 -0.88
CA ASN A 118 -5.33 -20.25 -1.81
C ASN A 118 -5.32 -19.76 -3.28
N GLU A 119 -5.41 -20.70 -4.22
CA GLU A 119 -5.36 -20.38 -5.66
C GLU A 119 -6.47 -19.43 -6.11
N ALA A 120 -7.70 -19.63 -5.63
CA ALA A 120 -8.84 -18.78 -5.99
C ALA A 120 -8.65 -17.34 -5.46
N GLU A 121 -8.14 -17.19 -4.23
CA GLU A 121 -7.86 -15.90 -3.61
C GLU A 121 -6.69 -15.16 -4.29
N ARG A 122 -5.72 -15.88 -4.87
CA ARG A 122 -4.59 -15.30 -5.61
C ARG A 122 -4.98 -14.82 -7.01
N ARG A 123 -6.01 -15.42 -7.60
CA ARG A 123 -6.39 -15.21 -8.99
C ARG A 123 -6.56 -13.74 -9.40
N PRO A 124 -7.17 -12.85 -8.57
CA PRO A 124 -7.31 -11.44 -8.90
C PRO A 124 -6.07 -10.59 -8.59
N TYR A 125 -4.96 -11.19 -8.14
CA TYR A 125 -3.73 -10.49 -7.79
C TYR A 125 -2.55 -10.91 -8.66
N ARG A 126 -1.52 -10.08 -8.66
CA ARG A 126 -0.15 -10.46 -9.03
C ARG A 126 0.82 -10.12 -7.91
N LEU A 127 1.89 -10.89 -7.81
CA LEU A 127 3.00 -10.60 -6.92
C LEU A 127 4.07 -9.81 -7.69
N ARG A 128 4.46 -8.66 -7.14
CA ARG A 128 5.57 -7.84 -7.63
C ARG A 128 6.68 -7.83 -6.60
N VAL A 129 7.79 -8.47 -6.91
CA VAL A 129 8.97 -8.51 -6.06
C VAL A 129 10.17 -7.92 -6.79
N THR A 130 11.03 -7.23 -6.06
CA THR A 130 12.25 -6.68 -6.62
C THR A 130 13.27 -7.81 -6.76
N GLU A 131 13.62 -8.19 -7.99
CA GLU A 131 14.69 -9.17 -8.22
C GLU A 131 16.04 -8.61 -7.77
N LEU A 132 16.68 -9.32 -6.84
CA LEU A 132 18.07 -9.06 -6.45
C LEU A 132 19.02 -9.35 -7.61
N GLY A 133 19.74 -8.37 -8.11
CA GLY A 133 20.93 -8.64 -8.93
C GLY A 133 21.23 -7.72 -10.10
N ARG A 134 20.43 -6.70 -10.39
CA ARG A 134 20.77 -5.73 -11.44
C ARG A 134 20.44 -4.32 -11.01
N GLY A 135 21.43 -3.66 -10.39
CA GLY A 135 21.32 -2.32 -9.79
C GLY A 135 20.72 -1.21 -10.67
N GLN A 136 20.84 -1.31 -11.99
CA GLN A 136 20.24 -0.36 -12.92
C GLN A 136 18.71 -0.44 -12.96
N ARG A 137 18.13 -1.62 -12.98
CA ARG A 137 16.66 -1.80 -13.02
C ARG A 137 15.97 -1.31 -11.74
N ARG A 138 16.66 -1.36 -10.60
CA ARG A 138 16.12 -0.84 -9.32
C ARG A 138 15.94 0.66 -9.35
N LEU A 139 16.91 1.41 -9.88
CA LEU A 139 16.86 2.87 -9.99
C LEU A 139 15.83 3.31 -11.03
N GLU A 140 15.78 2.64 -12.18
CA GLU A 140 14.77 2.91 -13.22
C GLU A 140 13.34 2.73 -12.71
N ARG A 141 13.09 1.70 -11.89
CA ARG A 141 11.77 1.48 -11.28
C ARG A 141 11.43 2.52 -10.21
N ILE A 142 12.38 2.90 -9.38
CA ILE A 142 12.18 3.98 -8.39
C ILE A 142 11.87 5.31 -9.09
N ASP A 143 12.54 5.59 -10.19
CA ASP A 143 12.38 6.83 -10.93
C ASP A 143 11.09 6.92 -11.76
N ALA A 144 10.59 5.79 -12.26
CA ALA A 144 9.47 5.74 -13.19
C ALA A 144 8.10 5.60 -12.51
N GLU A 145 8.02 4.98 -11.33
CA GLU A 145 6.74 4.62 -10.70
C GLU A 145 6.53 5.37 -9.38
N CYS A 146 5.50 6.22 -9.31
CA CYS A 146 4.98 6.85 -8.10
C CYS A 146 5.99 7.67 -7.26
N PRO A 147 6.68 8.68 -7.82
CA PRO A 147 7.63 9.52 -7.08
C PRO A 147 6.97 10.16 -5.86
N GLY A 148 7.69 10.22 -4.73
CA GLY A 148 7.18 10.79 -3.49
C GLY A 148 6.07 9.98 -2.81
N SER A 149 5.92 8.69 -3.11
CA SER A 149 4.95 7.82 -2.44
C SER A 149 5.44 7.32 -1.08
N LEU A 150 4.49 6.89 -0.24
CA LEU A 150 4.78 6.20 1.02
C LEU A 150 5.61 4.92 0.76
N GLY A 151 5.24 4.14 -0.26
CA GLY A 151 5.94 2.92 -0.65
C GLY A 151 7.41 3.18 -0.95
N GLN A 152 7.69 4.16 -1.80
CA GLN A 152 9.06 4.52 -2.13
C GLN A 152 9.83 5.07 -0.93
N TRP A 153 9.23 5.96 -0.14
CA TRP A 153 9.92 6.50 1.01
C TRP A 153 10.20 5.44 2.08
N ALA A 154 9.21 4.64 2.46
CA ALA A 154 9.38 3.64 3.52
C ALA A 154 10.20 2.43 3.06
N GLY A 155 10.07 2.02 1.80
CA GLY A 155 10.77 0.86 1.25
C GLY A 155 12.21 1.11 0.79
N TYR A 156 12.53 2.33 0.39
CA TYR A 156 13.86 2.63 -0.19
C TYR A 156 14.59 3.78 0.52
N GLY A 157 13.88 4.73 1.12
CA GLY A 157 14.44 5.95 1.69
C GLY A 157 14.53 5.96 3.21
N LEU A 158 13.72 5.15 3.90
CA LEU A 158 13.68 5.14 5.36
C LEU A 158 14.71 4.16 5.93
N VAL A 159 15.62 4.70 6.74
CA VAL A 159 16.57 3.92 7.54
C VAL A 159 16.45 4.41 8.98
N TYR A 160 16.30 3.50 9.93
CA TYR A 160 16.27 3.83 11.36
C TYR A 160 17.68 4.05 11.91
N LEU A 161 17.77 4.61 13.12
CA LEU A 161 19.06 4.92 13.76
C LEU A 161 19.97 3.71 14.03
N ASP A 162 19.39 2.50 14.01
CA ASP A 162 20.12 1.24 14.15
C ASP A 162 20.41 0.57 12.80
N ASP A 163 20.37 1.35 11.72
CA ASP A 163 20.57 0.91 10.35
C ASP A 163 19.52 -0.09 9.82
N SER A 164 18.48 -0.41 10.59
CA SER A 164 17.39 -1.27 10.13
C SER A 164 16.43 -0.51 9.20
N GLN A 165 15.77 -1.24 8.31
CA GLN A 165 14.72 -0.74 7.41
C GLN A 165 13.44 -1.54 7.59
N PRO A 166 12.26 -0.93 7.52
CA PRO A 166 11.01 -1.68 7.54
C PRO A 166 10.83 -2.47 6.24
N SER A 167 10.16 -3.62 6.32
CA SER A 167 9.55 -4.23 5.14
C SER A 167 8.29 -3.44 4.78
N MET A 168 8.22 -2.90 3.56
CA MET A 168 7.10 -2.10 3.07
C MET A 168 6.37 -2.83 1.94
N ILE A 169 5.06 -3.01 2.10
CA ILE A 169 4.19 -3.59 1.08
C ILE A 169 3.13 -2.57 0.68
N THR A 170 3.03 -2.28 -0.60
CA THR A 170 1.85 -1.67 -1.20
C THR A 170 0.91 -2.78 -1.65
N LEU A 171 -0.20 -2.95 -0.93
CA LEU A 171 -1.25 -3.91 -1.23
C LEU A 171 -2.40 -3.23 -1.96
N GLU A 172 -2.45 -3.42 -3.25
CA GLU A 172 -3.54 -2.97 -4.10
C GLU A 172 -4.65 -4.00 -4.15
N LEU A 173 -5.84 -3.66 -3.67
CA LEU A 173 -7.00 -4.53 -3.77
C LEU A 173 -7.37 -4.81 -5.23
N PRO A 174 -8.03 -5.92 -5.56
CA PRO A 174 -8.31 -6.28 -6.94
C PRO A 174 -9.40 -5.39 -7.55
N PHE A 175 -9.36 -5.31 -8.88
CA PHE A 175 -10.42 -4.70 -9.68
C PHE A 175 -11.78 -5.42 -9.47
N ASP A 176 -11.76 -6.74 -9.52
CA ASP A 176 -12.91 -7.60 -9.28
C ASP A 176 -12.43 -8.87 -8.57
N PRO A 177 -12.88 -9.15 -7.34
CA PRO A 177 -12.44 -10.33 -6.60
C PRO A 177 -12.89 -11.66 -7.23
N ALA A 178 -13.89 -11.65 -8.07
CA ALA A 178 -14.43 -12.86 -8.73
C ALA A 178 -13.69 -13.21 -10.04
N LEU A 179 -12.93 -12.26 -10.60
CA LEU A 179 -12.27 -12.41 -11.90
C LEU A 179 -10.75 -12.51 -11.76
N PRO A 180 -10.07 -13.14 -12.72
CA PRO A 180 -8.64 -13.03 -12.82
C PRO A 180 -8.22 -11.56 -12.99
N ARG A 181 -7.04 -11.21 -12.46
CA ARG A 181 -6.45 -9.91 -12.76
C ARG A 181 -6.25 -9.78 -14.27
N PRO A 182 -6.70 -8.71 -14.91
CA PRO A 182 -6.44 -8.49 -16.34
C PRO A 182 -4.95 -8.18 -16.57
N ASP A 183 -4.44 -8.54 -17.74
CA ASP A 183 -3.04 -8.28 -18.13
C ASP A 183 -2.75 -6.78 -18.23
N SER A 184 -3.72 -6.00 -18.67
CA SER A 184 -3.67 -4.53 -18.69
C SER A 184 -4.95 -3.94 -18.08
N LEU A 185 -4.80 -2.84 -17.38
CA LEU A 185 -5.92 -2.04 -16.88
C LEU A 185 -6.07 -0.84 -17.81
N GLY A 186 -7.25 -0.68 -18.41
CA GLY A 186 -7.56 0.48 -19.25
C GLY A 186 -7.70 1.76 -18.42
N ASP A 187 -7.68 2.92 -19.08
CA ASP A 187 -7.76 4.23 -18.42
C ASP A 187 -9.03 4.43 -17.60
N GLU A 188 -10.11 3.70 -17.93
CA GLU A 188 -11.39 3.78 -17.23
C GLU A 188 -11.53 2.80 -16.05
N HIS A 189 -10.49 2.02 -15.74
CA HIS A 189 -10.63 0.94 -14.75
C HIS A 189 -11.09 1.42 -13.37
N LEU A 190 -10.60 2.56 -12.90
CA LEU A 190 -11.00 3.12 -11.61
C LEU A 190 -12.47 3.52 -11.58
N SER A 191 -13.00 4.12 -12.63
CA SER A 191 -14.41 4.51 -12.71
C SER A 191 -15.33 3.29 -12.69
N VAL A 192 -14.96 2.22 -13.38
CA VAL A 192 -15.73 0.96 -13.39
C VAL A 192 -15.73 0.31 -12.01
N VAL A 193 -14.59 0.29 -11.32
CA VAL A 193 -14.49 -0.26 -9.96
C VAL A 193 -15.30 0.56 -8.96
N GLN A 194 -15.23 1.88 -9.03
CA GLN A 194 -16.03 2.77 -8.19
C GLN A 194 -17.54 2.58 -8.44
N GLN A 195 -17.95 2.41 -9.69
CA GLN A 195 -19.34 2.14 -10.03
C GLN A 195 -19.81 0.79 -9.45
N ARG A 196 -19.01 -0.27 -9.54
CA ARG A 196 -19.30 -1.58 -8.93
C ARG A 196 -19.41 -1.48 -7.42
N TRP A 197 -18.48 -0.77 -6.80
CA TRP A 197 -18.54 -0.51 -5.37
C TRP A 197 -19.86 0.16 -4.96
N GLN A 198 -20.30 1.18 -5.70
CA GLN A 198 -21.58 1.85 -5.42
C GLN A 198 -22.79 0.91 -5.56
N GLN A 199 -22.72 -0.07 -6.46
CA GLN A 199 -23.79 -1.05 -6.69
C GLN A 199 -23.84 -2.12 -5.60
N ASP A 200 -22.70 -2.70 -5.23
CA ASP A 200 -22.61 -3.77 -4.23
C ASP A 200 -21.32 -3.73 -3.38
N PRO A 201 -21.22 -2.81 -2.41
CA PRO A 201 -20.04 -2.73 -1.54
C PRO A 201 -19.83 -3.99 -0.69
N ARG A 202 -20.92 -4.65 -0.27
CA ARG A 202 -20.83 -5.84 0.56
C ARG A 202 -20.32 -7.03 -0.23
N GLY A 203 -20.87 -7.29 -1.41
CA GLY A 203 -20.40 -8.38 -2.26
C GLY A 203 -18.93 -8.22 -2.63
N TYR A 204 -18.47 -7.00 -2.91
CA TYR A 204 -17.05 -6.74 -3.12
C TYR A 204 -16.22 -7.09 -1.87
N LEU A 205 -16.60 -6.57 -0.69
CA LEU A 205 -15.89 -6.83 0.56
C LEU A 205 -15.88 -8.32 0.92
N ASP A 206 -16.99 -9.01 0.75
CA ASP A 206 -17.09 -10.46 1.02
C ASP A 206 -16.18 -11.28 0.09
N GLY A 207 -16.00 -10.81 -1.14
CA GLY A 207 -15.09 -11.42 -2.11
C GLY A 207 -13.60 -11.24 -1.78
N VAL A 208 -13.19 -10.07 -1.30
CA VAL A 208 -11.76 -9.77 -1.05
C VAL A 208 -11.31 -10.08 0.37
N ARG A 209 -12.20 -9.95 1.35
CA ARG A 209 -11.88 -10.06 2.79
C ARG A 209 -11.13 -11.33 3.18
N PRO A 210 -11.54 -12.54 2.74
CA PRO A 210 -10.86 -13.77 3.16
C PRO A 210 -9.37 -13.78 2.79
N GLY A 211 -9.03 -13.40 1.57
CA GLY A 211 -7.66 -13.33 1.10
C GLY A 211 -6.85 -12.25 1.82
N VAL A 212 -7.43 -11.03 1.96
CA VAL A 212 -6.78 -9.92 2.66
C VAL A 212 -6.52 -10.25 4.13
N GLU A 213 -7.47 -10.84 4.83
CA GLU A 213 -7.26 -11.24 6.23
C GLU A 213 -6.16 -12.27 6.39
N LYS A 214 -6.05 -13.25 5.50
CA LYS A 214 -4.96 -14.24 5.51
C LYS A 214 -3.61 -13.57 5.28
N MET A 215 -3.52 -12.66 4.30
CA MET A 215 -2.30 -11.90 4.02
C MET A 215 -1.86 -11.07 5.23
N LEU A 216 -2.79 -10.32 5.84
CA LEU A 216 -2.48 -9.48 6.99
C LEU A 216 -2.08 -10.30 8.22
N ARG A 217 -2.74 -11.44 8.47
CA ARG A 217 -2.36 -12.34 9.56
C ARG A 217 -0.96 -12.92 9.34
N ALA A 218 -0.68 -13.44 8.14
CA ALA A 218 0.64 -13.95 7.78
C ALA A 218 1.72 -12.87 7.92
N ALA A 219 1.40 -11.62 7.57
CA ALA A 219 2.31 -10.50 7.74
C ALA A 219 2.55 -10.15 9.22
N ILE A 220 1.53 -10.25 10.08
CA ILE A 220 1.68 -10.03 11.53
C ILE A 220 2.64 -11.09 12.12
N ASP A 221 2.46 -12.35 11.76
CA ASP A 221 3.24 -13.47 12.30
C ASP A 221 4.64 -13.58 11.68
N PHE A 222 4.87 -12.97 10.53
CA PHE A 222 6.18 -12.99 9.86
C PHE A 222 7.24 -12.26 10.68
N VAL A 223 8.35 -12.94 10.95
CA VAL A 223 9.53 -12.35 11.57
C VAL A 223 10.59 -12.16 10.48
N PRO A 224 10.96 -10.91 10.13
CA PRO A 224 12.05 -10.68 9.18
C PRO A 224 13.32 -11.35 9.65
N SER A 225 13.99 -12.10 8.78
CA SER A 225 15.33 -12.59 9.06
C SER A 225 16.25 -11.38 9.24
N VAL A 226 16.91 -11.28 10.38
CA VAL A 226 17.96 -10.27 10.57
C VAL A 226 19.04 -10.60 9.53
N PRO A 227 19.47 -9.68 8.67
CA PRO A 227 20.64 -9.91 7.84
C PRO A 227 21.82 -10.19 8.76
N LEU A 228 22.48 -11.35 8.57
CA LEU A 228 23.74 -11.68 9.24
C LEU A 228 24.85 -10.74 8.79
#